data_05e17149ae23b14435b6e58618f67913
#
_entry.id   05e17149ae23b14435b6e58618f67913
#
_cell.length_a   1.000
_cell.length_b   1.000
_cell.length_c   1.000
_cell.angle_alpha   90.00
_cell.angle_beta   90.00
_cell.angle_gamma   90.00
#
_symmetry.space_group_name_H-M   'P 1'
#
loop_
_entity.id
_entity.type
_entity.pdbx_description
1 polymer ?
#
loop_
_entity_poly.entity_id
_entity_poly.type
_entity_poly.pdbx_seq_one_letter_code
_entity_poly.pdbx_strand_id
1 'polypeptide(L)'
;WFGLAGEVPSRPEHVCAVFSDWLVRAATRGRIVLVLDALNKIDPGDDAEHLGWLPPVFPRNVRLVVSTLPGPAMDALQRRDWMERTEPLTVQPLTRDERSDVARQFLAAYGRELSPSLLDRVVAAGQTANPLFLRVMLDELRVIGEHRNLGEQVDAYLTCPDPAGLYIQVIARWIRAYSEDRDLVAGSLRLLSLSRRGL
;
A
#
# COMPACT_ATOMS: atom_id res chain seq x y z
N TRP A 1 15.47 22.16 -2.08
CA TRP A 1 16.56 21.29 -1.66
C TRP A 1 17.74 21.40 -2.61
N PHE A 2 17.54 21.21 -3.91
CA PHE A 2 18.63 21.32 -4.88
C PHE A 2 18.79 22.74 -5.45
N GLY A 3 18.00 23.74 -4.99
CA GLY A 3 18.10 25.14 -5.42
C GLY A 3 17.99 25.31 -6.94
N LEU A 4 17.20 24.48 -7.61
CA LEU A 4 16.96 24.59 -9.05
C LEU A 4 16.09 25.83 -9.28
N ALA A 5 16.62 26.79 -10.04
CA ALA A 5 15.84 27.94 -10.47
C ALA A 5 14.94 27.54 -11.65
N GLY A 6 13.69 27.98 -11.60
CA GLY A 6 12.69 27.76 -12.65
C GLY A 6 11.31 27.55 -12.05
N GLU A 7 10.28 28.00 -12.74
CA GLU A 7 8.90 27.72 -12.40
C GLU A 7 8.55 26.28 -12.80
N VAL A 8 7.77 25.60 -11.95
CA VAL A 8 7.22 24.28 -12.30
C VAL A 8 6.14 24.52 -13.37
N PRO A 9 6.25 23.90 -14.56
CA PRO A 9 5.22 24.05 -15.57
C PRO A 9 3.87 23.57 -15.05
N SER A 10 2.80 24.27 -15.42
CA SER A 10 1.45 23.93 -15.02
C SER A 10 0.82 22.81 -15.87
N ARG A 11 1.38 22.54 -17.05
CA ARG A 11 0.87 21.52 -17.99
C ARG A 11 1.70 20.24 -17.87
N PRO A 12 1.05 19.06 -17.74
CA PRO A 12 1.73 17.77 -17.59
C PRO A 12 2.79 17.50 -18.66
N GLU A 13 2.50 17.80 -19.93
CA GLU A 13 3.43 17.56 -21.05
C GLU A 13 4.73 18.36 -20.86
N HIS A 14 4.62 19.60 -20.38
CA HIS A 14 5.79 20.42 -20.11
C HIS A 14 6.57 19.93 -18.89
N VAL A 15 5.88 19.40 -17.85
CA VAL A 15 6.55 18.79 -16.69
C VAL A 15 7.38 17.60 -17.14
N CYS A 16 6.84 16.71 -17.97
CA CYS A 16 7.54 15.55 -18.50
C CYS A 16 8.79 15.97 -19.29
N ALA A 17 8.68 17.00 -20.13
CA ALA A 17 9.79 17.49 -20.95
C ALA A 17 10.96 18.02 -20.11
N VAL A 18 10.65 18.77 -19.02
CA VAL A 18 11.70 19.38 -18.17
C VAL A 18 12.20 18.43 -17.07
N PHE A 19 11.51 17.35 -16.79
CA PHE A 19 11.84 16.44 -15.69
C PHE A 19 13.24 15.84 -15.87
N SER A 20 13.57 15.37 -17.06
CA SER A 20 14.90 14.84 -17.39
C SER A 20 16.00 15.86 -17.18
N ASP A 21 15.79 17.13 -17.62
CA ASP A 21 16.76 18.20 -17.44
C ASP A 21 16.95 18.55 -15.95
N TRP A 22 15.87 18.58 -15.18
CA TRP A 22 15.96 18.83 -13.74
C TRP A 22 16.73 17.73 -13.01
N LEU A 23 16.54 16.45 -13.39
CA LEU A 23 17.30 15.35 -12.81
C LEU A 23 18.80 15.48 -13.13
N VAL A 24 19.15 15.82 -14.37
CA VAL A 24 20.55 16.06 -14.77
C VAL A 24 21.15 17.20 -13.94
N ARG A 25 20.47 18.34 -13.86
CA ARG A 25 20.92 19.52 -13.09
C ARG A 25 21.01 19.25 -11.60
N ALA A 26 20.06 18.51 -11.03
CA ALA A 26 20.10 18.12 -9.63
C ALA A 26 21.26 17.13 -9.35
N ALA A 27 21.51 16.21 -10.26
CA ALA A 27 22.59 15.22 -10.14
C ALA A 27 23.99 15.85 -10.14
N THR A 28 24.17 17.04 -10.73
CA THR A 28 25.46 17.77 -10.62
C THR A 28 25.74 18.29 -9.21
N ARG A 29 24.71 18.40 -8.37
CA ARG A 29 24.80 18.94 -7.00
C ARG A 29 24.89 17.85 -5.93
N GLY A 30 24.65 16.60 -6.27
CA GLY A 30 24.75 15.50 -5.33
C GLY A 30 24.08 14.20 -5.78
N ARG A 31 24.11 13.24 -4.91
CA ARG A 31 23.46 11.94 -5.12
C ARG A 31 21.94 12.07 -4.90
N ILE A 32 21.17 11.51 -5.81
CA ILE A 32 19.71 11.48 -5.75
C ILE A 32 19.25 10.04 -5.62
N VAL A 33 18.28 9.80 -4.73
CA VAL A 33 17.48 8.59 -4.70
C VAL A 33 16.04 9.00 -4.99
N LEU A 34 15.52 8.58 -6.14
CA LEU A 34 14.15 8.79 -6.55
C LEU A 34 13.35 7.53 -6.22
N VAL A 35 12.32 7.67 -5.40
CA VAL A 35 11.42 6.56 -5.03
C VAL A 35 10.07 6.81 -5.67
N LEU A 36 9.62 5.89 -6.51
CA LEU A 36 8.34 5.90 -7.18
C LEU A 36 7.53 4.70 -6.68
N ASP A 37 6.61 4.97 -5.77
CA ASP A 37 5.79 3.93 -5.17
C ASP A 37 4.49 3.71 -5.94
N ALA A 38 4.08 2.45 -6.05
CA ALA A 38 2.80 2.02 -6.60
C ALA A 38 2.53 2.51 -8.04
N LEU A 39 3.46 2.33 -8.97
CA LEU A 39 3.29 2.75 -10.37
C LEU A 39 2.04 2.14 -11.04
N ASN A 40 1.56 1.00 -10.56
CA ASN A 40 0.31 0.38 -11.01
C ASN A 40 -0.95 1.19 -10.63
N LYS A 41 -0.82 2.29 -9.89
CA LYS A 41 -1.91 3.20 -9.51
C LYS A 41 -1.97 4.45 -10.38
N ILE A 42 -1.06 4.62 -11.32
CA ILE A 42 -1.13 5.71 -12.29
C ILE A 42 -2.40 5.52 -13.13
N ASP A 43 -3.13 6.60 -13.30
CA ASP A 43 -4.33 6.62 -14.15
C ASP A 43 -3.93 6.22 -15.59
N PRO A 44 -4.61 5.26 -16.23
CA PRO A 44 -4.33 4.88 -17.61
C PRO A 44 -4.60 5.99 -18.64
N GLY A 45 -5.18 7.11 -18.23
CA GLY A 45 -5.28 8.31 -19.07
C GLY A 45 -3.90 8.83 -19.50
N ASP A 46 -3.82 9.36 -20.71
CA ASP A 46 -2.63 10.01 -21.27
C ASP A 46 -1.38 9.12 -21.44
N ASP A 47 -1.56 7.82 -21.62
CA ASP A 47 -0.46 6.87 -21.83
C ASP A 47 0.55 6.82 -20.65
N ALA A 48 0.13 7.29 -19.48
CA ALA A 48 0.99 7.42 -18.31
C ALA A 48 1.49 6.06 -17.80
N GLU A 49 0.72 4.99 -18.00
CA GLU A 49 1.08 3.61 -17.64
C GLU A 49 2.25 3.05 -18.46
N HIS A 50 2.47 3.59 -19.68
CA HIS A 50 3.64 3.23 -20.51
C HIS A 50 4.92 3.94 -20.08
N LEU A 51 4.83 4.78 -19.04
CA LEU A 51 5.95 5.48 -18.39
C LEU A 51 6.77 6.35 -19.37
N GLY A 52 6.12 6.91 -20.41
CA GLY A 52 6.76 7.80 -21.39
C GLY A 52 7.40 9.04 -20.77
N TRP A 53 6.86 9.47 -19.62
CA TRP A 53 7.37 10.57 -18.82
C TRP A 53 8.67 10.26 -18.07
N LEU A 54 9.01 8.97 -17.89
CA LEU A 54 10.21 8.57 -17.19
C LEU A 54 11.44 8.65 -18.13
N PRO A 55 12.54 9.28 -17.71
CA PRO A 55 13.72 9.42 -18.55
C PRO A 55 14.23 8.10 -19.11
N PRO A 56 14.63 8.03 -20.37
CA PRO A 56 15.22 6.83 -20.96
C PRO A 56 16.57 6.48 -20.35
N VAL A 57 17.30 7.48 -19.86
CA VAL A 57 18.62 7.32 -19.24
C VAL A 57 18.68 8.17 -17.97
N PHE A 58 19.23 7.59 -16.91
CA PHE A 58 19.45 8.29 -15.64
C PHE A 58 20.92 8.71 -15.47
N PRO A 59 21.20 9.91 -14.93
CA PRO A 59 22.55 10.30 -14.54
C PRO A 59 23.16 9.30 -13.55
N ARG A 60 24.50 9.16 -13.59
CA ARG A 60 25.22 8.21 -12.71
C ARG A 60 24.97 8.40 -11.22
N ASN A 61 24.66 9.63 -10.80
CA ASN A 61 24.36 9.99 -9.41
C ASN A 61 22.90 9.79 -9.01
N VAL A 62 22.03 9.36 -9.92
CA VAL A 62 20.62 9.06 -9.64
C VAL A 62 20.44 7.57 -9.45
N ARG A 63 19.72 7.21 -8.40
CA ARG A 63 19.21 5.84 -8.17
C ARG A 63 17.70 5.90 -8.18
N LEU A 64 17.10 4.96 -8.91
CA LEU A 64 15.66 4.81 -8.98
C LEU A 64 15.25 3.56 -8.20
N VAL A 65 14.29 3.72 -7.30
CA VAL A 65 13.60 2.63 -6.61
C VAL A 65 12.13 2.69 -7.02
N VAL A 66 11.60 1.60 -7.51
CA VAL A 66 10.22 1.53 -8.03
C VAL A 66 9.49 0.39 -7.38
N SER A 67 8.25 0.61 -6.97
CA SER A 67 7.31 -0.45 -6.64
C SER A 67 6.15 -0.50 -7.63
N THR A 68 5.76 -1.70 -8.02
CA THR A 68 4.60 -1.92 -8.90
C THR A 68 4.09 -3.36 -8.78
N LEU A 69 2.84 -3.56 -9.11
CA LEU A 69 2.28 -4.91 -9.35
C LEU A 69 2.52 -5.33 -10.80
N PRO A 70 2.41 -6.64 -11.11
CA PRO A 70 2.37 -7.12 -12.50
C PRO A 70 1.29 -6.39 -13.30
N GLY A 71 1.60 -6.00 -14.54
CA GLY A 71 0.71 -5.28 -15.43
C GLY A 71 1.43 -4.28 -16.32
N PRO A 72 0.70 -3.35 -17.00
CA PRO A 72 1.24 -2.45 -18.02
C PRO A 72 2.47 -1.66 -17.58
N ALA A 73 2.48 -1.12 -16.36
CA ALA A 73 3.63 -0.39 -15.82
C ALA A 73 4.87 -1.28 -15.65
N MET A 74 4.70 -2.54 -15.18
CA MET A 74 5.80 -3.50 -15.09
C MET A 74 6.34 -3.85 -16.48
N ASP A 75 5.44 -4.08 -17.46
CA ASP A 75 5.82 -4.41 -18.83
C ASP A 75 6.56 -3.22 -19.47
N ALA A 76 6.14 -1.99 -19.17
CA ALA A 76 6.83 -0.79 -19.65
C ALA A 76 8.23 -0.63 -19.02
N LEU A 77 8.39 -0.96 -17.73
CA LEU A 77 9.69 -0.98 -17.07
C LEU A 77 10.63 -2.02 -17.70
N GLN A 78 10.13 -3.25 -17.94
CA GLN A 78 10.92 -4.34 -18.49
C GLN A 78 11.46 -4.05 -19.90
N ARG A 79 10.81 -3.18 -20.66
CA ARG A 79 11.27 -2.74 -21.98
C ARG A 79 12.37 -1.68 -21.95
N ARG A 80 12.80 -1.22 -20.76
CA ARG A 80 13.82 -0.18 -20.62
C ARG A 80 15.23 -0.81 -20.63
N ASP A 81 16.17 -0.24 -21.35
CA ASP A 81 17.55 -0.73 -21.46
C ASP A 81 18.27 -0.83 -20.12
N TRP A 82 17.93 0.04 -19.17
CA TRP A 82 18.53 0.02 -17.84
C TRP A 82 18.01 -1.12 -16.94
N MET A 83 16.96 -1.84 -17.34
CA MET A 83 16.47 -3.02 -16.62
C MET A 83 17.47 -4.18 -16.67
N GLU A 84 18.32 -4.29 -17.68
CA GLU A 84 19.39 -5.29 -17.72
C GLU A 84 20.38 -5.19 -16.54
N ARG A 85 20.43 -4.01 -15.90
CA ARG A 85 21.27 -3.71 -14.72
C ARG A 85 20.48 -3.65 -13.42
N THR A 86 19.23 -4.09 -13.45
CA THR A 86 18.30 -4.00 -12.31
C THR A 86 17.99 -5.42 -11.83
N GLU A 87 18.16 -5.65 -10.55
CA GLU A 87 17.68 -6.89 -9.91
C GLU A 87 16.28 -6.64 -9.36
N PRO A 88 15.24 -7.23 -9.96
CA PRO A 88 13.89 -7.11 -9.44
C PRO A 88 13.77 -7.88 -8.13
N LEU A 89 13.31 -7.20 -7.09
CA LEU A 89 12.99 -7.80 -5.80
C LEU A 89 11.50 -8.10 -5.74
N THR A 90 11.15 -9.37 -5.61
CA THR A 90 9.76 -9.76 -5.39
C THR A 90 9.47 -9.84 -3.89
N VAL A 91 8.54 -9.00 -3.42
CA VAL A 91 8.07 -9.06 -2.03
C VAL A 91 7.18 -10.30 -1.87
N GLN A 92 7.65 -11.25 -1.06
CA GLN A 92 6.92 -12.50 -0.81
C GLN A 92 5.79 -12.28 0.20
N PRO A 93 4.73 -13.10 0.13
CA PRO A 93 3.74 -13.18 1.20
C PRO A 93 4.40 -13.53 2.54
N LEU A 94 3.80 -13.09 3.65
CA LEU A 94 4.31 -13.40 4.99
C LEU A 94 4.33 -14.92 5.25
N THR A 95 5.45 -15.41 5.74
CA THR A 95 5.61 -16.77 6.25
C THR A 95 4.79 -16.99 7.53
N ARG A 96 4.64 -18.22 7.98
CA ARG A 96 3.92 -18.53 9.22
C ARG A 96 4.58 -17.89 10.45
N ASP A 97 5.90 -17.90 10.51
CA ASP A 97 6.66 -17.35 11.64
C ASP A 97 6.51 -15.81 11.66
N GLU A 98 6.66 -15.15 10.50
CA GLU A 98 6.44 -13.70 10.39
C GLU A 98 5.02 -13.30 10.78
N ARG A 99 3.99 -14.05 10.39
CA ARG A 99 2.61 -13.82 10.82
C ARG A 99 2.43 -13.91 12.32
N SER A 100 3.06 -14.92 12.93
CA SER A 100 3.05 -15.10 14.38
C SER A 100 3.71 -13.93 15.10
N ASP A 101 4.87 -13.51 14.62
CA ASP A 101 5.63 -12.41 15.20
C ASP A 101 4.88 -11.09 15.06
N VAL A 102 4.33 -10.79 13.87
CA VAL A 102 3.52 -9.60 13.63
C VAL A 102 2.29 -9.58 14.54
N ALA A 103 1.56 -10.70 14.65
CA ALA A 103 0.37 -10.78 15.48
C ALA A 103 0.69 -10.54 16.96
N ARG A 104 1.74 -11.18 17.47
CA ARG A 104 2.17 -11.03 18.87
C ARG A 104 2.63 -9.61 19.17
N GLN A 105 3.55 -9.07 18.36
CA GLN A 105 4.11 -7.74 18.58
C GLN A 105 3.04 -6.66 18.47
N PHE A 106 2.17 -6.78 17.46
CA PHE A 106 1.09 -5.83 17.27
C PHE A 106 0.13 -5.79 18.45
N LEU A 107 -0.37 -6.93 18.90
CA LEU A 107 -1.32 -7.00 20.02
C LEU A 107 -0.67 -6.64 21.35
N ALA A 108 0.58 -7.04 21.57
CA ALA A 108 1.33 -6.69 22.77
C ALA A 108 1.49 -5.17 22.94
N ALA A 109 1.64 -4.40 21.85
CA ALA A 109 1.69 -2.94 21.89
C ALA A 109 0.40 -2.30 22.48
N TYR A 110 -0.72 -3.06 22.50
CA TYR A 110 -1.99 -2.66 23.09
C TYR A 110 -2.32 -3.43 24.38
N GLY A 111 -1.33 -4.12 24.97
CA GLY A 111 -1.54 -4.93 26.18
C GLY A 111 -2.46 -6.12 25.97
N ARG A 112 -2.50 -6.65 24.73
CA ARG A 112 -3.36 -7.79 24.36
C ARG A 112 -2.55 -8.96 23.84
N GLU A 113 -3.14 -10.16 23.93
CA GLU A 113 -2.61 -11.39 23.36
C GLU A 113 -3.73 -12.31 22.87
N LEU A 114 -3.43 -13.13 21.89
CA LEU A 114 -4.29 -14.25 21.49
C LEU A 114 -3.88 -15.51 22.27
N SER A 115 -4.86 -16.33 22.59
CA SER A 115 -4.55 -17.69 23.08
C SER A 115 -3.76 -18.45 22.01
N PRO A 116 -2.90 -19.41 22.38
CA PRO A 116 -2.12 -20.19 21.42
C PRO A 116 -2.98 -20.78 20.30
N SER A 117 -4.16 -21.34 20.65
CA SER A 117 -5.07 -21.93 19.66
C SER A 117 -5.66 -20.90 18.68
N LEU A 118 -5.95 -19.68 19.11
CA LEU A 118 -6.42 -18.62 18.23
C LEU A 118 -5.30 -18.11 17.33
N LEU A 119 -4.11 -17.93 17.88
CA LEU A 119 -2.95 -17.54 17.11
C LEU A 119 -2.64 -18.56 16.02
N ASP A 120 -2.66 -19.85 16.35
CA ASP A 120 -2.42 -20.92 15.38
C ASP A 120 -3.45 -20.90 14.24
N ARG A 121 -4.73 -20.61 14.54
CA ARG A 121 -5.78 -20.47 13.51
C ARG A 121 -5.51 -19.28 12.59
N VAL A 122 -5.15 -18.15 13.16
CA VAL A 122 -4.80 -16.93 12.38
C VAL A 122 -3.61 -17.22 11.48
N VAL A 123 -2.54 -17.81 12.02
CA VAL A 123 -1.30 -18.08 11.29
C VAL A 123 -1.47 -19.18 10.24
N ALA A 124 -2.36 -20.17 10.47
CA ALA A 124 -2.63 -21.25 9.52
C ALA A 124 -3.42 -20.79 8.30
N ALA A 125 -4.23 -19.73 8.43
CA ALA A 125 -5.09 -19.26 7.36
C ALA A 125 -4.28 -18.62 6.22
N GLY A 126 -4.55 -19.03 4.96
CA GLY A 126 -3.77 -18.58 3.80
C GLY A 126 -3.86 -17.08 3.55
N GLN A 127 -5.04 -16.47 3.74
CA GLN A 127 -5.28 -15.04 3.51
C GLN A 127 -4.50 -14.13 4.46
N THR A 128 -4.11 -14.60 5.64
CA THR A 128 -3.28 -13.82 6.58
C THR A 128 -1.82 -13.70 6.13
N ALA A 129 -1.43 -14.42 5.09
CA ALA A 129 -0.15 -14.21 4.42
C ALA A 129 -0.07 -12.84 3.70
N ASN A 130 -1.22 -12.21 3.42
CA ASN A 130 -1.29 -10.85 2.98
C ASN A 130 -1.15 -9.90 4.19
N PRO A 131 -0.12 -9.01 4.23
CA PRO A 131 0.10 -8.12 5.37
C PRO A 131 -1.07 -7.19 5.67
N LEU A 132 -1.79 -6.72 4.64
CA LEU A 132 -2.94 -5.86 4.81
C LEU A 132 -4.12 -6.60 5.46
N PHE A 133 -4.38 -7.85 5.02
CA PHE A 133 -5.42 -8.69 5.63
C PHE A 133 -5.12 -8.91 7.12
N LEU A 134 -3.90 -9.34 7.42
CA LEU A 134 -3.47 -9.60 8.80
C LEU A 134 -3.59 -8.32 9.65
N ARG A 135 -3.13 -7.18 9.14
CA ARG A 135 -3.19 -5.91 9.87
C ARG A 135 -4.61 -5.47 10.18
N VAL A 136 -5.51 -5.48 9.19
CA VAL A 136 -6.92 -5.09 9.38
C VAL A 136 -7.60 -6.01 10.40
N MET A 137 -7.36 -7.31 10.29
CA MET A 137 -7.88 -8.29 11.24
C MET A 137 -7.39 -8.02 12.67
N LEU A 138 -6.11 -7.77 12.86
CA LEU A 138 -5.53 -7.49 14.18
C LEU A 138 -6.04 -6.15 14.75
N ASP A 139 -6.21 -5.12 13.92
CA ASP A 139 -6.79 -3.84 14.33
C ASP A 139 -8.22 -4.03 14.84
N GLU A 140 -9.01 -4.88 14.20
CA GLU A 140 -10.36 -5.21 14.66
C GLU A 140 -10.34 -6.01 15.97
N LEU A 141 -9.49 -7.04 16.06
CA LEU A 141 -9.39 -7.90 17.24
C LEU A 141 -8.93 -7.13 18.49
N ARG A 142 -8.11 -6.09 18.33
CA ARG A 142 -7.69 -5.25 19.46
C ARG A 142 -8.83 -4.44 20.09
N VAL A 143 -9.86 -4.10 19.30
CA VAL A 143 -10.99 -3.29 19.76
C VAL A 143 -12.08 -4.15 20.41
N ILE A 144 -12.15 -5.43 20.08
CA ILE A 144 -13.14 -6.34 20.63
C ILE A 144 -12.81 -6.63 22.10
N GLY A 145 -13.67 -6.13 23.01
CA GLY A 145 -13.44 -6.18 24.46
C GLY A 145 -13.73 -7.51 25.13
N GLU A 146 -14.58 -8.36 24.52
CA GLU A 146 -15.09 -9.58 25.15
C GLU A 146 -14.36 -10.82 24.66
N HIS A 147 -13.67 -11.51 25.58
CA HIS A 147 -12.98 -12.76 25.32
C HIS A 147 -13.91 -13.88 24.78
N ARG A 148 -15.21 -13.86 25.16
CA ARG A 148 -16.17 -14.89 24.78
C ARG A 148 -16.48 -14.92 23.28
N ASN A 149 -16.39 -13.77 22.59
CA ASN A 149 -16.73 -13.67 21.18
C ASN A 149 -15.50 -13.60 20.25
N LEU A 150 -14.29 -13.59 20.84
CA LEU A 150 -13.07 -13.39 20.04
C LEU A 150 -12.84 -14.54 19.04
N GLY A 151 -13.09 -15.79 19.45
CA GLY A 151 -12.95 -16.95 18.59
C GLY A 151 -13.92 -16.95 17.41
N GLU A 152 -15.18 -16.64 17.66
CA GLU A 152 -16.20 -16.54 16.61
C GLU A 152 -15.89 -15.40 15.63
N GLN A 153 -15.37 -14.29 16.14
CA GLN A 153 -14.99 -13.15 15.32
C GLN A 153 -13.77 -13.48 14.44
N VAL A 154 -12.77 -14.16 14.99
CA VAL A 154 -11.64 -14.69 14.22
C VAL A 154 -12.14 -15.57 13.09
N ASP A 155 -13.03 -16.52 13.37
CA ASP A 155 -13.59 -17.40 12.35
C ASP A 155 -14.37 -16.63 11.30
N ALA A 156 -15.20 -15.67 11.72
CA ALA A 156 -15.95 -14.84 10.78
C ALA A 156 -15.02 -14.07 9.84
N TYR A 157 -13.94 -13.47 10.35
CA TYR A 157 -12.97 -12.77 9.50
C TYR A 157 -12.20 -13.72 8.58
N LEU A 158 -11.87 -14.93 9.06
CA LEU A 158 -11.20 -15.94 8.25
C LEU A 158 -12.08 -16.57 7.17
N THR A 159 -13.39 -16.30 7.11
CA THR A 159 -14.23 -16.64 5.96
C THR A 159 -13.98 -15.72 4.76
N CYS A 160 -13.42 -14.53 4.97
CA CYS A 160 -13.13 -13.58 3.90
C CYS A 160 -11.95 -14.06 3.07
N PRO A 161 -12.05 -14.10 1.74
CA PRO A 161 -10.98 -14.60 0.88
C PRO A 161 -9.81 -13.62 0.73
N ASP A 162 -10.07 -12.33 0.89
CA ASP A 162 -9.14 -11.25 0.60
C ASP A 162 -9.38 -10.01 1.49
N PRO A 163 -8.49 -8.99 1.45
CA PRO A 163 -8.67 -7.77 2.21
C PRO A 163 -9.96 -7.01 1.91
N ALA A 164 -10.44 -7.03 0.66
CA ALA A 164 -11.66 -6.32 0.27
C ALA A 164 -12.89 -6.93 0.97
N GLY A 165 -13.01 -8.25 0.95
CA GLY A 165 -14.05 -8.98 1.68
C GLY A 165 -13.99 -8.72 3.19
N LEU A 166 -12.79 -8.65 3.77
CA LEU A 166 -12.61 -8.33 5.18
C LEU A 166 -13.08 -6.90 5.49
N TYR A 167 -12.74 -5.90 4.66
CA TYR A 167 -13.23 -4.54 4.85
C TYR A 167 -14.74 -4.43 4.80
N ILE A 168 -15.40 -5.17 3.91
CA ILE A 168 -16.88 -5.22 3.84
C ILE A 168 -17.44 -5.73 5.17
N GLN A 169 -16.88 -6.79 5.75
CA GLN A 169 -17.33 -7.29 7.04
C GLN A 169 -17.07 -6.30 8.19
N VAL A 170 -15.91 -5.64 8.20
CA VAL A 170 -15.56 -4.61 9.18
C VAL A 170 -16.56 -3.44 9.11
N ILE A 171 -16.83 -2.93 7.91
CA ILE A 171 -17.80 -1.85 7.69
C ILE A 171 -19.20 -2.28 8.15
N ALA A 172 -19.62 -3.49 7.80
CA ALA A 172 -20.91 -4.03 8.24
C ALA A 172 -21.01 -4.14 9.77
N ARG A 173 -19.90 -4.48 10.45
CA ARG A 173 -19.83 -4.45 11.92
C ARG A 173 -19.96 -3.03 12.46
N TRP A 174 -19.27 -2.07 11.88
CA TRP A 174 -19.36 -0.66 12.30
C TRP A 174 -20.80 -0.11 12.14
N ILE A 175 -21.45 -0.39 11.01
CA ILE A 175 -22.84 0.02 10.77
C ILE A 175 -23.77 -0.55 11.84
N ARG A 176 -23.54 -1.79 12.28
CA ARG A 176 -24.31 -2.41 13.37
C ARG A 176 -23.98 -1.81 14.75
N ALA A 177 -22.70 -1.59 15.01
CA ALA A 177 -22.24 -1.03 16.29
C ALA A 177 -22.71 0.40 16.51
N TYR A 178 -22.81 1.19 15.44
CA TYR A 178 -23.27 2.59 15.45
C TYR A 178 -24.70 2.70 14.88
N SER A 179 -25.58 1.73 15.18
CA SER A 179 -26.95 1.65 14.62
C SER A 179 -27.84 2.82 15.00
N GLU A 180 -27.57 3.51 16.11
CA GLU A 180 -28.29 4.72 16.54
C GLU A 180 -27.98 5.92 15.64
N ASP A 181 -26.80 5.93 15.01
CA ASP A 181 -26.36 6.98 14.10
C ASP A 181 -25.95 6.38 12.72
N ARG A 182 -26.95 5.80 12.05
CA ARG A 182 -26.76 5.05 10.79
C ARG A 182 -26.07 5.86 9.68
N ASP A 183 -26.28 7.18 9.70
CA ASP A 183 -25.70 8.06 8.69
C ASP A 183 -24.23 8.41 9.00
N LEU A 184 -23.75 8.21 10.22
CA LEU A 184 -22.38 8.52 10.61
C LEU A 184 -21.35 7.72 9.78
N VAL A 185 -21.49 6.40 9.75
CA VAL A 185 -20.56 5.53 9.04
C VAL A 185 -20.64 5.76 7.52
N ALA A 186 -21.86 5.78 6.98
CA ALA A 186 -22.07 5.99 5.54
C ALA A 186 -21.63 7.40 5.11
N GLY A 187 -21.93 8.42 5.89
CA GLY A 187 -21.55 9.80 5.64
C GLY A 187 -20.02 9.98 5.67
N SER A 188 -19.36 9.44 6.69
CA SER A 188 -17.91 9.49 6.81
C SER A 188 -17.21 8.81 5.63
N LEU A 189 -17.65 7.62 5.23
CA LEU A 189 -17.09 6.91 4.09
C LEU A 189 -17.33 7.65 2.76
N ARG A 190 -18.50 8.27 2.58
CA ARG A 190 -18.76 9.11 1.41
C ARG A 190 -17.84 10.33 1.37
N LEU A 191 -17.66 11.03 2.48
CA LEU A 191 -16.75 12.18 2.56
C LEU A 191 -15.31 11.76 2.25
N LEU A 192 -14.83 10.65 2.81
CA LEU A 192 -13.50 10.11 2.52
C LEU A 192 -13.33 9.76 1.04
N SER A 193 -14.34 9.15 0.42
CA SER A 193 -14.28 8.76 -1.01
C SER A 193 -14.28 9.96 -1.96
N LEU A 194 -14.88 11.07 -1.56
CA LEU A 194 -14.92 12.31 -2.35
C LEU A 194 -13.70 13.20 -2.13
N SER A 195 -12.96 12.98 -1.06
CA SER A 195 -11.79 13.79 -0.73
C SER A 195 -10.56 13.32 -1.50
N ARG A 196 -10.04 14.17 -2.39
CA ARG A 196 -8.81 13.91 -3.15
C ARG A 196 -7.53 13.97 -2.29
N ARG A 197 -7.58 14.62 -1.14
CA ARG A 197 -6.40 14.92 -0.29
C ARG A 197 -6.52 14.39 1.15
N GLY A 198 -7.53 13.59 1.42
CA GLY A 198 -7.93 13.24 2.78
C GLY A 198 -8.77 14.35 3.43
N LEU A 199 -9.29 14.09 4.61
CA LEU A 199 -10.04 15.06 5.44
C LEU A 199 -9.06 15.76 6.38
#